data_b6ffb37bf2a3b0debc29135b6baac0d5
#
_entry.id   b6ffb37bf2a3b0debc29135b6baac0d5
#
_cell.length_a   1.000
_cell.length_b   1.000
_cell.length_c   1.000
_cell.angle_alpha   90.00
_cell.angle_beta   90.00
_cell.angle_gamma   90.00
#
_symmetry.space_group_name_H-M   'P 1'
#
loop_
_entity.id
_entity.type
_entity.pdbx_description
1 polymer ?
#
loop_
_entity_poly.entity_id
_entity_poly.type
_entity_poly.pdbx_seq_one_letter_code
_entity_poly.pdbx_strand_id
1 'polypeptide(L)'
;MLQLQLKVKGDSQLLYLLHGLRAFLPVFSLIYLLCFPAAQAANSAVQRDDQANRIVSGIISFSHWPQLTQPPQLCVFASAQHLAQPQGPTPFSVVWINQTSELSRQRCDAIYFGDQTPQQQTELLAMLQGKAVLSIAENNPDCAVGAAFCLIFNRDHTAFSVNLDSLARSGVRVSPDVLLLSRKGSK
;
A
#
# COMPACT_ATOMS: atom_id res chain seq x y z
N MET A 1 46.91 62.25 42.49
CA MET A 1 46.03 62.17 41.36
C MET A 1 46.58 61.19 40.35
N LEU A 2 46.16 59.94 40.36
CA LEU A 2 46.63 58.88 39.46
C LEU A 2 45.53 58.67 38.40
N GLN A 3 45.79 58.95 37.15
CA GLN A 3 44.96 58.64 36.03
C GLN A 3 45.37 57.26 35.50
N LEU A 4 44.48 56.27 35.65
CA LEU A 4 44.62 54.94 35.07
C LEU A 4 44.12 55.01 33.63
N GLN A 5 44.99 54.85 32.67
CA GLN A 5 44.67 54.62 31.26
C GLN A 5 44.46 53.12 31.04
N LEU A 6 43.20 52.69 30.93
CA LEU A 6 42.87 51.33 30.45
C LEU A 6 42.86 51.31 28.90
N LYS A 7 43.88 50.70 28.34
CA LYS A 7 44.01 50.47 26.93
C LYS A 7 43.16 49.22 26.55
N VAL A 8 42.01 49.43 25.95
CA VAL A 8 41.18 48.36 25.40
C VAL A 8 41.79 47.88 24.09
N LYS A 9 42.44 46.73 24.16
CA LYS A 9 42.98 46.01 23.00
C LYS A 9 42.03 44.82 22.73
N GLY A 10 41.14 44.92 21.75
CA GLY A 10 40.27 43.78 21.52
C GLY A 10 39.18 43.85 20.46
N ASP A 11 39.14 44.86 19.59
CA ASP A 11 38.04 44.96 18.63
C ASP A 11 38.18 44.17 17.31
N SER A 12 39.36 43.68 17.00
CA SER A 12 39.60 43.00 15.73
C SER A 12 39.19 41.52 15.72
N GLN A 13 39.19 40.84 16.86
CA GLN A 13 38.85 39.40 16.94
C GLN A 13 37.31 39.17 16.91
N LEU A 14 36.56 40.11 17.48
CA LEU A 14 35.09 40.02 17.53
C LEU A 14 34.46 40.20 16.13
N LEU A 15 35.08 41.04 15.29
CA LEU A 15 34.61 41.31 13.93
C LEU A 15 34.76 40.09 13.01
N TYR A 16 35.86 39.33 13.17
CA TYR A 16 36.10 38.10 12.39
C TYR A 16 35.13 36.97 12.80
N LEU A 17 34.77 36.85 14.08
CA LEU A 17 33.78 35.87 14.56
C LEU A 17 32.36 36.16 14.02
N LEU A 18 32.00 37.44 13.92
CA LEU A 18 30.67 37.82 13.38
C LEU A 18 30.59 37.66 11.86
N HIS A 19 31.67 37.81 11.11
CA HIS A 19 31.71 37.56 9.67
C HIS A 19 31.73 36.06 9.33
N GLY A 20 32.41 35.23 10.14
CA GLY A 20 32.38 33.76 10.00
C GLY A 20 30.97 33.16 10.22
N LEU A 21 30.25 33.72 11.18
CA LEU A 21 28.88 33.23 11.50
C LEU A 21 27.85 33.59 10.42
N ARG A 22 28.05 34.70 9.68
CA ARG A 22 27.16 35.10 8.57
C ARG A 22 27.37 34.26 7.30
N ALA A 23 28.54 33.69 7.08
CA ALA A 23 28.84 32.86 5.92
C ALA A 23 28.24 31.42 6.03
N PHE A 24 28.02 30.92 7.26
CA PHE A 24 27.44 29.57 7.48
C PHE A 24 25.92 29.53 7.48
N LEU A 25 25.25 30.66 7.73
CA LEU A 25 23.77 30.72 7.75
C LEU A 25 23.07 30.35 6.41
N PRO A 26 23.58 30.78 5.23
CA PRO A 26 22.94 30.43 3.96
C PRO A 26 23.13 28.94 3.57
N VAL A 27 24.25 28.33 3.98
CA VAL A 27 24.54 26.92 3.67
C VAL A 27 23.65 25.98 4.49
N PHE A 28 23.41 26.28 5.78
CA PHE A 28 22.48 25.52 6.61
C PHE A 28 21.02 25.67 6.15
N SER A 29 20.62 26.85 5.68
CA SER A 29 19.28 27.09 5.14
C SER A 29 19.04 26.33 3.83
N LEU A 30 20.07 26.18 2.98
CA LEU A 30 19.96 25.45 1.72
C LEU A 30 19.88 23.92 1.94
N ILE A 31 20.58 23.39 2.94
CA ILE A 31 20.54 21.97 3.30
C ILE A 31 19.17 21.60 3.91
N TYR A 32 18.55 22.52 4.68
CA TYR A 32 17.22 22.29 5.25
C TYR A 32 16.10 22.24 4.19
N LEU A 33 16.25 22.98 3.06
CA LEU A 33 15.25 22.96 1.98
C LEU A 33 15.30 21.67 1.12
N LEU A 34 16.40 20.93 1.12
CA LEU A 34 16.57 19.72 0.31
C LEU A 34 16.09 18.42 1.01
N CYS A 35 15.83 18.46 2.32
CA CYS A 35 15.44 17.28 3.09
C CYS A 35 13.92 17.06 3.26
N PHE A 36 13.07 18.01 2.84
CA PHE A 36 11.63 17.95 3.18
C PHE A 36 10.68 17.13 2.26
N PRO A 37 10.99 16.77 0.99
CA PRO A 37 10.01 16.04 0.17
C PRO A 37 9.93 14.53 0.43
N ALA A 38 10.96 13.91 1.01
CA ALA A 38 11.00 12.45 1.17
C ALA A 38 10.04 11.91 2.26
N ALA A 39 9.82 12.66 3.33
CA ALA A 39 8.98 12.22 4.46
C ALA A 39 7.48 12.18 4.11
N GLN A 40 7.00 13.07 3.24
CA GLN A 40 5.59 13.11 2.83
C GLN A 40 5.23 11.97 1.86
N ALA A 41 6.14 11.59 0.97
CA ALA A 41 5.94 10.48 0.05
C ALA A 41 5.87 9.13 0.78
N ALA A 42 6.71 8.92 1.78
CA ALA A 42 6.70 7.71 2.61
C ALA A 42 5.40 7.56 3.41
N ASN A 43 4.91 8.64 4.03
CA ASN A 43 3.64 8.61 4.77
C ASN A 43 2.43 8.31 3.85
N SER A 44 2.43 8.83 2.63
CA SER A 44 1.35 8.57 1.67
C SER A 44 1.35 7.13 1.16
N ALA A 45 2.52 6.49 1.02
CA ALA A 45 2.63 5.08 0.64
C ALA A 45 2.11 4.18 1.76
N VAL A 46 2.59 4.35 2.99
CA VAL A 46 2.13 3.58 4.16
C VAL A 46 0.61 3.70 4.35
N GLN A 47 0.05 4.90 4.20
CA GLN A 47 -1.40 5.09 4.32
C GLN A 47 -2.19 4.35 3.23
N ARG A 48 -1.70 4.26 2.00
CA ARG A 48 -2.34 3.50 0.91
C ARG A 48 -2.32 2.01 1.18
N ASP A 49 -1.20 1.49 1.66
CA ASP A 49 -1.05 0.07 1.98
C ASP A 49 -1.98 -0.34 3.13
N ASP A 50 -2.13 0.51 4.15
CA ASP A 50 -3.12 0.30 5.23
C ASP A 50 -4.56 0.32 4.71
N GLN A 51 -4.88 1.17 3.73
CA GLN A 51 -6.20 1.21 3.12
C GLN A 51 -6.44 -0.03 2.26
N ALA A 52 -5.46 -0.48 1.47
CA ALA A 52 -5.54 -1.70 0.68
C ALA A 52 -5.78 -2.92 1.58
N ASN A 53 -5.01 -3.06 2.66
CA ASN A 53 -5.19 -4.13 3.65
C ASN A 53 -6.60 -4.14 4.25
N ARG A 54 -7.15 -2.98 4.62
CA ARG A 54 -8.54 -2.88 5.13
C ARG A 54 -9.57 -3.26 4.11
N ILE A 55 -9.42 -2.84 2.84
CA ILE A 55 -10.34 -3.17 1.75
C ILE A 55 -10.29 -4.66 1.47
N VAL A 56 -9.11 -5.26 1.32
CA VAL A 56 -8.95 -6.70 1.07
C VAL A 56 -9.53 -7.53 2.21
N SER A 57 -9.23 -7.16 3.46
CA SER A 57 -9.81 -7.82 4.64
C SER A 57 -11.33 -7.69 4.68
N GLY A 58 -11.86 -6.52 4.33
CA GLY A 58 -13.29 -6.28 4.22
C GLY A 58 -13.93 -7.12 3.12
N ILE A 59 -13.35 -7.14 1.91
CA ILE A 59 -13.86 -7.97 0.80
C ILE A 59 -13.93 -9.44 1.22
N ILE A 60 -12.88 -9.97 1.84
CA ILE A 60 -12.85 -11.36 2.31
C ILE A 60 -13.92 -11.59 3.40
N SER A 61 -14.10 -10.66 4.33
CA SER A 61 -15.09 -10.79 5.41
C SER A 61 -16.55 -10.73 4.94
N PHE A 62 -16.83 -10.07 3.81
CA PHE A 62 -18.13 -10.06 3.15
C PHE A 62 -18.33 -11.22 2.16
N SER A 63 -17.34 -12.10 2.01
CA SER A 63 -17.34 -13.22 1.09
C SER A 63 -17.66 -14.54 1.81
N HIS A 64 -18.37 -15.43 1.12
CA HIS A 64 -18.75 -16.74 1.62
C HIS A 64 -18.44 -17.82 0.57
N TRP A 65 -17.68 -18.82 0.99
CA TRP A 65 -17.34 -20.01 0.20
C TRP A 65 -18.27 -21.15 0.59
N PRO A 66 -19.13 -21.65 -0.31
CA PRO A 66 -20.21 -22.58 0.05
C PRO A 66 -19.75 -23.89 0.71
N GLN A 67 -18.51 -24.32 0.45
CA GLN A 67 -18.00 -25.61 0.93
C GLN A 67 -16.84 -25.47 1.93
N LEU A 68 -16.50 -24.24 2.33
CA LEU A 68 -15.37 -24.00 3.21
C LEU A 68 -15.79 -24.07 4.69
N THR A 69 -15.19 -24.98 5.45
CA THR A 69 -15.45 -25.19 6.89
C THR A 69 -14.38 -24.58 7.80
N GLN A 70 -13.33 -24.01 7.23
CA GLN A 70 -12.20 -23.39 7.92
C GLN A 70 -11.98 -21.97 7.37
N PRO A 71 -11.21 -21.12 8.07
CA PRO A 71 -10.88 -19.80 7.56
C PRO A 71 -10.28 -19.85 6.15
N PRO A 72 -10.67 -18.93 5.23
CA PRO A 72 -10.14 -18.90 3.88
C PRO A 72 -8.64 -18.59 3.86
N GLN A 73 -7.96 -19.08 2.84
CA GLN A 73 -6.54 -18.79 2.59
C GLN A 73 -6.41 -17.81 1.43
N LEU A 74 -5.80 -16.66 1.70
CA LEU A 74 -5.42 -15.66 0.71
C LEU A 74 -4.01 -15.97 0.19
N CYS A 75 -3.89 -16.28 -1.10
CA CYS A 75 -2.62 -16.37 -1.79
C CYS A 75 -2.27 -14.99 -2.38
N VAL A 76 -1.13 -14.43 -2.00
CA VAL A 76 -0.65 -13.12 -2.44
C VAL A 76 0.56 -13.32 -3.33
N PHE A 77 0.53 -12.79 -4.56
CA PHE A 77 1.72 -12.76 -5.39
C PHE A 77 2.77 -11.83 -4.78
N ALA A 78 4.03 -12.29 -4.72
CA ALA A 78 5.14 -11.54 -4.13
C ALA A 78 5.46 -10.23 -4.88
N SER A 79 4.95 -10.07 -6.10
CA SER A 79 4.98 -8.83 -6.87
C SER A 79 4.00 -7.75 -6.39
N ALA A 80 3.14 -8.06 -5.40
CA ALA A 80 2.21 -7.08 -4.82
C ALA A 80 2.97 -5.93 -4.16
N GLN A 81 2.58 -4.70 -4.49
CA GLN A 81 3.24 -3.48 -4.01
C GLN A 81 2.43 -2.76 -2.92
N HIS A 82 1.11 -3.04 -2.86
CA HIS A 82 0.19 -2.31 -1.99
C HIS A 82 -0.49 -3.17 -0.93
N LEU A 83 -0.11 -4.45 -0.82
CA LEU A 83 -0.59 -5.32 0.24
C LEU A 83 0.58 -5.69 1.15
N ALA A 84 0.54 -5.25 2.40
CA ALA A 84 1.52 -5.63 3.41
C ALA A 84 1.07 -6.87 4.19
N GLN A 85 2.02 -7.53 4.85
CA GLN A 85 1.69 -8.61 5.78
C GLN A 85 0.77 -8.08 6.89
N PRO A 86 -0.37 -8.71 7.17
CA PRO A 86 -1.25 -8.25 8.24
C PRO A 86 -0.54 -8.19 9.60
N GLN A 87 -0.69 -7.06 10.29
CA GLN A 87 -0.09 -6.82 11.61
C GLN A 87 -1.08 -7.20 12.73
N GLY A 88 -1.56 -8.43 12.76
CA GLY A 88 -2.51 -8.86 13.79
C GLY A 88 -3.40 -10.02 13.33
N PRO A 89 -4.35 -10.46 14.17
CA PRO A 89 -5.25 -11.54 13.83
C PRO A 89 -6.17 -11.15 12.67
N THR A 90 -6.21 -11.98 11.64
CA THR A 90 -7.13 -11.85 10.49
C THR A 90 -8.10 -13.03 10.47
N PRO A 91 -9.31 -12.85 9.90
CA PRO A 91 -10.25 -13.96 9.73
C PRO A 91 -9.84 -14.92 8.59
N PHE A 92 -8.64 -14.78 8.04
CA PHE A 92 -8.07 -15.58 6.96
C PHE A 92 -6.57 -15.77 7.17
N SER A 93 -6.00 -16.82 6.58
CA SER A 93 -4.55 -17.02 6.51
C SER A 93 -3.97 -16.40 5.24
N VAL A 94 -2.68 -16.00 5.27
CA VAL A 94 -1.97 -15.44 4.11
C VAL A 94 -0.80 -16.33 3.73
N VAL A 95 -0.68 -16.64 2.43
CA VAL A 95 0.45 -17.35 1.84
C VAL A 95 0.99 -16.53 0.68
N TRP A 96 2.29 -16.28 0.68
CA TRP A 96 2.95 -15.56 -0.41
C TRP A 96 3.36 -16.53 -1.52
N ILE A 97 3.06 -16.15 -2.77
CA ILE A 97 3.33 -16.92 -4.00
C ILE A 97 4.43 -16.22 -4.77
N ASN A 98 5.57 -16.89 -4.94
CA ASN A 98 6.69 -16.36 -5.71
C ASN A 98 6.62 -16.75 -7.19
N GLN A 99 6.00 -17.88 -7.49
CA GLN A 99 5.88 -18.42 -8.84
C GLN A 99 4.47 -18.91 -9.12
N THR A 100 4.00 -18.73 -10.34
CA THR A 100 2.66 -19.16 -10.79
C THR A 100 2.44 -20.67 -10.61
N SER A 101 3.49 -21.48 -10.75
CA SER A 101 3.44 -22.94 -10.52
C SER A 101 3.05 -23.33 -9.09
N GLU A 102 3.20 -22.45 -8.12
CA GLU A 102 2.80 -22.69 -6.73
C GLU A 102 1.28 -22.72 -6.56
N LEU A 103 0.52 -21.99 -7.40
CA LEU A 103 -0.96 -21.95 -7.35
C LEU A 103 -1.59 -23.35 -7.48
N SER A 104 -0.97 -24.26 -8.23
CA SER A 104 -1.47 -25.62 -8.38
C SER A 104 -1.25 -26.49 -7.14
N ARG A 105 -0.29 -26.13 -6.30
CA ARG A 105 0.13 -26.88 -5.11
C ARG A 105 -0.46 -26.33 -3.82
N GLN A 106 -0.82 -25.04 -3.83
CA GLN A 106 -1.38 -24.36 -2.67
C GLN A 106 -2.92 -24.39 -2.72
N ARG A 107 -3.54 -24.45 -1.54
CA ARG A 107 -4.96 -24.14 -1.43
C ARG A 107 -5.07 -22.61 -1.44
N CYS A 108 -5.72 -22.06 -2.44
CA CYS A 108 -6.04 -20.65 -2.51
C CYS A 108 -7.57 -20.51 -2.58
N ASP A 109 -8.17 -19.96 -1.55
CA ASP A 109 -9.58 -19.64 -1.51
C ASP A 109 -9.80 -18.19 -2.01
N ALA A 110 -8.79 -17.36 -1.85
CA ALA A 110 -8.70 -16.03 -2.48
C ALA A 110 -7.29 -15.83 -3.06
N ILE A 111 -7.18 -15.00 -4.11
CA ILE A 111 -5.93 -14.65 -4.75
C ILE A 111 -5.83 -13.12 -4.85
N TYR A 112 -4.66 -12.59 -4.48
CA TYR A 112 -4.30 -11.21 -4.71
C TYR A 112 -3.20 -11.14 -5.76
N PHE A 113 -3.52 -10.55 -6.90
CA PHE A 113 -2.62 -10.30 -8.01
C PHE A 113 -1.87 -8.98 -7.81
N GLY A 114 -0.54 -9.00 -7.91
CA GLY A 114 0.33 -7.83 -7.89
C GLY A 114 0.47 -7.22 -9.29
N ASP A 115 1.60 -7.46 -9.93
CA ASP A 115 1.95 -6.93 -11.25
C ASP A 115 1.32 -7.68 -12.45
N GLN A 116 0.61 -8.80 -12.21
CA GLN A 116 0.00 -9.59 -13.26
C GLN A 116 -0.98 -8.74 -14.08
N THR A 117 -0.80 -8.73 -15.41
CA THR A 117 -1.72 -8.04 -16.33
C THR A 117 -3.11 -8.68 -16.32
N PRO A 118 -4.16 -7.97 -16.76
CA PRO A 118 -5.52 -8.54 -16.84
C PRO A 118 -5.59 -9.85 -17.66
N GLN A 119 -4.79 -10.00 -18.71
CA GLN A 119 -4.67 -11.24 -19.49
C GLN A 119 -4.06 -12.36 -18.67
N GLN A 120 -2.93 -12.11 -17.99
CA GLN A 120 -2.30 -13.09 -17.11
C GLN A 120 -3.22 -13.51 -15.96
N GLN A 121 -3.97 -12.57 -15.37
CA GLN A 121 -4.99 -12.86 -14.37
C GLN A 121 -6.04 -13.83 -14.92
N THR A 122 -6.52 -13.60 -16.14
CA THR A 122 -7.51 -14.47 -16.81
C THR A 122 -6.95 -15.88 -17.02
N GLU A 123 -5.72 -16.00 -17.50
CA GLU A 123 -5.04 -17.28 -17.74
C GLU A 123 -4.86 -18.06 -16.42
N LEU A 124 -4.40 -17.40 -15.37
CA LEU A 124 -4.20 -18.00 -14.05
C LEU A 124 -5.53 -18.45 -13.42
N LEU A 125 -6.60 -17.65 -13.56
CA LEU A 125 -7.93 -18.03 -13.08
C LEU A 125 -8.50 -19.20 -13.88
N ALA A 126 -8.21 -19.32 -15.17
CA ALA A 126 -8.62 -20.47 -15.99
C ALA A 126 -8.01 -21.78 -15.49
N MET A 127 -6.79 -21.76 -14.94
CA MET A 127 -6.17 -22.94 -14.33
C MET A 127 -6.86 -23.42 -13.04
N LEU A 128 -7.68 -22.56 -12.44
CA LEU A 128 -8.38 -22.81 -11.19
C LEU A 128 -9.88 -23.06 -11.38
N GLN A 129 -10.31 -23.28 -12.63
CA GLN A 129 -11.72 -23.57 -12.94
C GLN A 129 -12.23 -24.77 -12.11
N GLY A 130 -13.47 -24.65 -11.65
CA GLY A 130 -14.10 -25.66 -10.79
C GLY A 130 -13.79 -25.50 -9.29
N LYS A 131 -12.88 -24.59 -8.93
CA LYS A 131 -12.64 -24.19 -7.53
C LYS A 131 -13.32 -22.86 -7.24
N ALA A 132 -13.87 -22.72 -6.03
CA ALA A 132 -14.41 -21.44 -5.58
C ALA A 132 -13.25 -20.54 -5.13
N VAL A 133 -12.82 -19.62 -5.98
CA VAL A 133 -11.67 -18.74 -5.74
C VAL A 133 -12.05 -17.28 -6.00
N LEU A 134 -11.94 -16.44 -4.97
CA LEU A 134 -12.11 -15.00 -5.09
C LEU A 134 -10.83 -14.35 -5.60
N SER A 135 -10.92 -13.46 -6.58
CA SER A 135 -9.76 -12.78 -7.15
C SER A 135 -9.81 -11.27 -6.91
N ILE A 136 -8.66 -10.73 -6.48
CA ILE A 136 -8.44 -9.31 -6.21
C ILE A 136 -7.16 -8.91 -6.94
N ALA A 137 -7.08 -7.73 -7.54
CA ALA A 137 -5.89 -7.26 -8.25
C ALA A 137 -5.58 -5.79 -7.95
N GLU A 138 -4.29 -5.45 -7.97
CA GLU A 138 -3.83 -4.06 -7.90
C GLU A 138 -3.42 -3.49 -9.27
N ASN A 139 -3.19 -4.32 -10.27
CA ASN A 139 -2.81 -3.92 -11.63
C ASN A 139 -3.91 -4.27 -12.64
N ASN A 140 -5.10 -3.70 -12.47
CA ASN A 140 -6.23 -3.89 -13.38
C ASN A 140 -7.18 -2.67 -13.34
N PRO A 141 -6.76 -1.54 -13.90
CA PRO A 141 -7.49 -0.26 -13.74
C PRO A 141 -8.89 -0.27 -14.36
N ASP A 142 -9.08 -0.98 -15.47
CA ASP A 142 -10.37 -1.03 -16.18
C ASP A 142 -11.33 -2.05 -15.57
N CYS A 143 -10.82 -3.04 -14.84
CA CYS A 143 -11.59 -4.13 -14.22
C CYS A 143 -12.57 -4.85 -15.18
N ALA A 144 -12.27 -4.85 -16.47
CA ALA A 144 -13.14 -5.42 -17.50
C ALA A 144 -12.95 -6.93 -17.69
N VAL A 145 -11.73 -7.43 -17.47
CA VAL A 145 -11.38 -8.86 -17.55
C VAL A 145 -10.44 -9.21 -16.39
N GLY A 146 -10.22 -10.49 -16.12
CA GLY A 146 -9.32 -10.95 -15.05
C GLY A 146 -10.00 -10.98 -13.68
N ALA A 147 -9.47 -10.26 -12.71
CA ALA A 147 -9.92 -10.31 -11.31
C ALA A 147 -11.37 -9.85 -11.11
N ALA A 148 -12.00 -10.36 -10.06
CA ALA A 148 -13.35 -9.97 -9.66
C ALA A 148 -13.38 -8.61 -8.94
N PHE A 149 -12.35 -8.29 -8.17
CA PHE A 149 -12.16 -7.00 -7.53
C PHE A 149 -10.85 -6.37 -7.99
N CYS A 150 -10.89 -5.09 -8.34
CA CYS A 150 -9.72 -4.36 -8.83
C CYS A 150 -9.52 -3.11 -7.96
N LEU A 151 -8.40 -3.04 -7.25
CA LEU A 151 -8.07 -1.90 -6.41
C LEU A 151 -7.64 -0.71 -7.27
N ILE A 152 -8.08 0.47 -6.89
CA ILE A 152 -7.80 1.74 -7.55
C ILE A 152 -7.10 2.64 -6.54
N PHE A 153 -5.83 2.91 -6.80
CA PHE A 153 -4.99 3.71 -5.92
C PHE A 153 -5.01 5.18 -6.36
N ASN A 154 -5.76 6.00 -5.65
CA ASN A 154 -5.76 7.44 -5.82
C ASN A 154 -4.75 8.09 -4.88
N ARG A 155 -4.53 9.40 -5.05
CA ARG A 155 -3.57 10.15 -4.22
C ARG A 155 -3.90 10.07 -2.72
N ASP A 156 -5.17 10.17 -2.36
CA ASP A 156 -5.62 10.33 -0.98
C ASP A 156 -6.41 9.13 -0.44
N HIS A 157 -6.83 8.21 -1.32
CA HIS A 157 -7.62 7.06 -0.92
C HIS A 157 -7.48 5.90 -1.89
N THR A 158 -7.71 4.69 -1.39
CA THR A 158 -7.86 3.48 -2.19
C THR A 158 -9.34 3.16 -2.34
N ALA A 159 -9.78 2.95 -3.58
CA ALA A 159 -11.12 2.49 -3.93
C ALA A 159 -11.02 1.11 -4.59
N PHE A 160 -12.14 0.55 -5.03
CA PHE A 160 -12.17 -0.65 -5.86
C PHE A 160 -13.32 -0.63 -6.86
N SER A 161 -13.14 -1.34 -7.96
CA SER A 161 -14.16 -1.71 -8.92
C SER A 161 -14.48 -3.21 -8.82
N VAL A 162 -15.65 -3.60 -9.28
CA VAL A 162 -16.09 -5.00 -9.28
C VAL A 162 -16.40 -5.43 -10.72
N ASN A 163 -15.75 -6.50 -11.16
CA ASN A 163 -16.10 -7.23 -12.38
C ASN A 163 -17.14 -8.30 -12.03
N LEU A 164 -18.40 -8.02 -12.31
CA LEU A 164 -19.51 -8.90 -11.95
C LEU A 164 -19.44 -10.25 -12.69
N ASP A 165 -18.94 -10.26 -13.91
CA ASP A 165 -18.76 -11.49 -14.68
C ASP A 165 -17.70 -12.41 -14.06
N SER A 166 -16.57 -11.86 -13.68
CA SER A 166 -15.51 -12.62 -13.00
C SER A 166 -15.97 -13.06 -11.62
N LEU A 167 -16.72 -12.22 -10.91
CA LEU A 167 -17.31 -12.58 -9.62
C LEU A 167 -18.32 -13.73 -9.76
N ALA A 168 -19.21 -13.67 -10.75
CA ALA A 168 -20.18 -14.74 -11.00
C ALA A 168 -19.53 -16.09 -11.31
N ARG A 169 -18.39 -16.07 -12.00
CA ARG A 169 -17.61 -17.30 -12.32
C ARG A 169 -16.75 -17.79 -11.16
N SER A 170 -16.50 -16.99 -10.14
CA SER A 170 -15.61 -17.32 -9.02
C SER A 170 -16.15 -18.46 -8.13
N GLY A 171 -17.46 -18.74 -8.16
CA GLY A 171 -18.11 -19.66 -7.24
C GLY A 171 -18.23 -19.15 -5.79
N VAL A 172 -17.77 -17.95 -5.52
CA VAL A 172 -17.82 -17.30 -4.20
C VAL A 172 -19.02 -16.36 -4.13
N ARG A 173 -19.77 -16.39 -3.03
CA ARG A 173 -20.86 -15.46 -2.78
C ARG A 173 -20.37 -14.25 -2.01
N VAL A 174 -20.66 -13.07 -2.49
CA VAL A 174 -20.25 -11.81 -1.85
C VAL A 174 -21.50 -11.01 -1.48
N SER A 175 -21.56 -10.55 -0.22
CA SER A 175 -22.64 -9.68 0.24
C SER A 175 -22.56 -8.33 -0.49
N PRO A 176 -23.69 -7.76 -0.95
CA PRO A 176 -23.72 -6.39 -1.49
C PRO A 176 -23.19 -5.32 -0.53
N ASP A 177 -23.16 -5.60 0.78
CA ASP A 177 -22.61 -4.69 1.80
C ASP A 177 -21.11 -4.41 1.59
N VAL A 178 -20.41 -5.26 0.83
CA VAL A 178 -19.01 -4.98 0.41
C VAL A 178 -18.86 -3.59 -0.21
N LEU A 179 -19.89 -3.10 -0.90
CA LEU A 179 -19.88 -1.75 -1.51
C LEU A 179 -19.82 -0.61 -0.49
N LEU A 180 -20.16 -0.88 0.79
CA LEU A 180 -20.03 0.11 1.86
C LEU A 180 -18.55 0.39 2.21
N LEU A 181 -17.63 -0.50 1.85
CA LEU A 181 -16.19 -0.29 2.05
C LEU A 181 -15.67 0.89 1.22
N SER A 182 -16.21 1.09 0.01
CA SER A 182 -15.83 2.21 -0.87
C SER A 182 -16.28 3.57 -0.32
N ARG A 183 -17.33 3.62 0.52
CA ARG A 183 -17.88 4.86 1.09
C ARG A 183 -17.11 5.36 2.31
N LYS A 184 -16.42 4.48 3.05
CA LYS A 184 -15.67 4.85 4.26
C LYS A 184 -14.33 5.54 3.98
N GLY A 185 -13.85 5.52 2.75
CA GLY A 185 -12.61 6.18 2.33
C GLY A 185 -12.75 7.64 1.88
N SER A 186 -13.98 8.18 1.85
CA SER A 186 -14.26 9.53 1.33
C SER A 186 -14.64 10.56 2.42
N LYS A 187 -14.02 10.46 3.62
CA LYS A 187 -14.15 11.48 4.67
C LYS A 187 -12.79 12.06 5.04
#